data_e8b38d00e35e201f86e208eb7e7765fc
#
_entry.id   e8b38d00e35e201f86e208eb7e7765fc
#
_cell.length_a   1.000
_cell.length_b   1.000
_cell.length_c   1.000
_cell.angle_alpha   90.00
_cell.angle_beta   90.00
_cell.angle_gamma   90.00
#
_symmetry.space_group_name_H-M   'P 1'
#
loop_
_entity.id
_entity.type
_entity.pdbx_description
1 polymer ?
#
loop_
_entity_poly.entity_id
_entity_poly.type
_entity_poly.pdbx_seq_one_letter_code
_entity_poly.pdbx_strand_id
1 'polypeptide(L)'
;LEGIPSNFSITKEYIDKFLSRRQKSLGSGGRMNIEKDEVLISSGVVNNKTTGGPIALKIINKDWNNWKDKEVEPFVVPRPGHADLVGTLKYNHEDIRIALERASARETAIRCAVGAIAHQILEQLNISIIGFVSSIGKQELDVSKFITDTDLKDSIYNSEVSCPDEETSKLMIDEIKSARKKKDTLGGSLTCVATNFPPACGSYVHFDRKLDAIISSSMMSVQSVKAVEIGDGFDSSKKFGTEVQDQIVLNEKKVERITNNLGGFEGGMTTGEPIVVTSYLKPISTTLTPIKSVNLVEQVETETNYERSDTCACLLYTSDAADEKRWG
;
A
#
# COMPACT_ATOMS: atom_id res chain seq x y z
N LEU A 1 3.27 6.62 16.57
CA LEU A 1 1.90 6.13 16.76
C LEU A 1 1.38 6.59 18.11
N GLU A 2 0.11 6.95 18.15
CA GLU A 2 -0.62 7.33 19.38
C GLU A 2 -1.96 6.61 19.44
N GLY A 3 -2.60 6.62 20.60
CA GLY A 3 -3.95 6.05 20.78
C GLY A 3 -3.98 4.53 20.97
N ILE A 4 -2.83 3.86 21.06
CA ILE A 4 -2.77 2.42 21.34
C ILE A 4 -2.91 2.19 22.85
N PRO A 5 -3.90 1.42 23.30
CA PRO A 5 -4.03 1.09 24.73
C PRO A 5 -2.81 0.36 25.28
N SER A 6 -2.61 0.41 26.59
CA SER A 6 -1.54 -0.35 27.26
C SER A 6 -1.79 -1.86 27.22
N ASN A 7 -0.72 -2.63 27.41
CA ASN A 7 -0.72 -4.10 27.54
C ASN A 7 -0.95 -4.92 26.26
N PHE A 8 -1.04 -4.33 25.07
CA PHE A 8 -1.01 -5.11 23.83
C PHE A 8 0.40 -5.67 23.59
N SER A 9 0.47 -6.90 23.09
CA SER A 9 1.73 -7.55 22.75
C SER A 9 2.24 -7.03 21.40
N ILE A 10 3.44 -6.48 21.39
CA ILE A 10 4.13 -5.98 20.19
C ILE A 10 5.55 -6.54 20.17
N THR A 11 5.93 -7.23 19.12
CA THR A 11 7.27 -7.80 18.97
C THR A 11 8.00 -7.21 17.77
N LYS A 12 9.29 -6.95 17.93
CA LYS A 12 10.17 -6.48 16.85
C LYS A 12 10.23 -7.49 15.71
N GLU A 13 10.33 -8.77 16.03
CA GLU A 13 10.44 -9.87 15.08
C GLU A 13 9.24 -9.91 14.13
N TYR A 14 8.05 -9.61 14.62
CA TYR A 14 6.86 -9.54 13.80
C TYR A 14 6.94 -8.37 12.81
N ILE A 15 7.35 -7.19 13.27
CA ILE A 15 7.52 -6.01 12.41
C ILE A 15 8.60 -6.28 11.34
N ASP A 16 9.73 -6.85 11.72
CA ASP A 16 10.82 -7.17 10.80
C ASP A 16 10.41 -8.21 9.75
N LYS A 17 9.48 -9.12 10.07
CA LYS A 17 8.89 -10.05 9.09
C LYS A 17 8.13 -9.31 8.00
N PHE A 18 7.33 -8.30 8.34
CA PHE A 18 6.63 -7.45 7.37
C PHE A 18 7.61 -6.65 6.51
N LEU A 19 8.62 -6.04 7.12
CA LEU A 19 9.68 -5.33 6.40
C LEU A 19 10.42 -6.25 5.43
N SER A 20 10.71 -7.48 5.83
CA SER A 20 11.39 -8.45 4.96
C SER A 20 10.51 -8.89 3.77
N ARG A 21 9.17 -8.97 3.95
CA ARG A 21 8.23 -9.26 2.88
C ARG A 21 8.25 -8.17 1.81
N ARG A 22 8.23 -6.89 2.24
CA ARG A 22 8.34 -5.75 1.36
C ARG A 22 9.58 -5.81 0.44
N GLN A 23 10.66 -6.43 0.90
CA GLN A 23 11.95 -6.50 0.20
C GLN A 23 12.11 -7.70 -0.75
N LYS A 24 11.22 -8.69 -0.71
CA LYS A 24 11.36 -9.96 -1.46
C LYS A 24 10.73 -9.97 -2.85
N SER A 25 10.16 -8.88 -3.32
CA SER A 25 9.35 -8.87 -4.53
C SER A 25 10.15 -8.94 -5.83
N LEU A 26 9.64 -9.71 -6.80
CA LEU A 26 10.11 -9.70 -8.19
C LEU A 26 9.83 -8.31 -8.78
N GLY A 27 10.79 -7.64 -9.35
CA GLY A 27 10.58 -6.27 -9.88
C GLY A 27 11.29 -5.21 -9.06
N SER A 28 11.72 -5.54 -7.84
CA SER A 28 12.57 -4.67 -7.03
C SER A 28 13.96 -4.53 -7.63
N GLY A 29 14.50 -3.31 -7.53
CA GLY A 29 15.84 -2.99 -8.01
C GLY A 29 16.95 -3.53 -7.11
N GLY A 30 18.19 -3.46 -7.58
CA GLY A 30 19.37 -3.96 -6.85
C GLY A 30 19.62 -3.31 -5.48
N ARG A 31 18.94 -2.20 -5.14
CA ARG A 31 19.00 -1.55 -3.83
C ARG A 31 18.45 -2.44 -2.71
N MET A 32 17.43 -3.24 -2.99
CA MET A 32 16.81 -4.15 -2.03
C MET A 32 17.73 -5.29 -1.58
N ASN A 33 18.78 -5.60 -2.37
CA ASN A 33 19.79 -6.59 -1.99
C ASN A 33 20.83 -6.05 -0.99
N ILE A 34 20.92 -4.71 -0.85
CA ILE A 34 21.90 -4.04 0.01
C ILE A 34 21.29 -3.71 1.38
N GLU A 35 20.02 -3.41 1.43
CA GLU A 35 19.30 -2.97 2.63
C GLU A 35 18.45 -4.10 3.21
N LYS A 36 18.85 -4.61 4.38
CA LYS A 36 17.94 -5.38 5.24
C LYS A 36 17.34 -4.40 6.24
N ASP A 37 16.06 -4.06 6.01
CA ASP A 37 15.32 -3.16 6.89
C ASP A 37 15.04 -3.85 8.23
N GLU A 38 15.36 -3.15 9.30
CA GLU A 38 15.08 -3.56 10.68
C GLU A 38 14.53 -2.38 11.46
N VAL A 39 13.47 -2.61 12.23
CA VAL A 39 12.89 -1.58 13.07
C VAL A 39 13.64 -1.43 14.39
N LEU A 40 13.81 -0.19 14.82
CA LEU A 40 14.21 0.17 16.18
C LEU A 40 13.00 0.81 16.87
N ILE A 41 12.54 0.20 17.95
CA ILE A 41 11.46 0.75 18.78
C ILE A 41 12.14 1.61 19.86
N SER A 42 11.94 2.92 19.81
CA SER A 42 12.63 3.88 20.68
C SER A 42 11.81 4.27 21.91
N SER A 43 10.46 4.11 21.86
CA SER A 43 9.57 4.39 23.00
C SER A 43 8.25 3.67 22.85
N GLY A 44 7.43 3.66 23.92
CA GLY A 44 6.05 3.19 23.92
C GLY A 44 5.86 1.68 24.07
N VAL A 45 6.94 0.89 24.10
CA VAL A 45 6.90 -0.57 24.31
C VAL A 45 7.95 -0.97 25.36
N VAL A 46 7.53 -1.71 26.37
CA VAL A 46 8.38 -2.26 27.44
C VAL A 46 8.07 -3.75 27.60
N ASN A 47 9.09 -4.59 27.60
CA ASN A 47 8.92 -6.05 27.69
C ASN A 47 7.90 -6.60 26.68
N ASN A 48 7.97 -6.14 25.42
CA ASN A 48 7.03 -6.49 24.34
C ASN A 48 5.56 -6.14 24.63
N LYS A 49 5.30 -5.17 25.51
CA LYS A 49 3.96 -4.68 25.81
C LYS A 49 3.89 -3.17 25.58
N THR A 50 2.80 -2.71 24.97
CA THR A 50 2.51 -1.28 24.85
C THR A 50 2.31 -0.64 26.22
N THR A 51 2.73 0.61 26.35
CA THR A 51 2.62 1.38 27.61
C THR A 51 1.40 2.30 27.67
N GLY A 52 0.69 2.49 26.55
CA GLY A 52 -0.35 3.52 26.38
C GLY A 52 0.22 4.89 25.97
N GLY A 53 1.54 5.08 26.05
CA GLY A 53 2.22 6.28 25.56
C GLY A 53 2.58 6.18 24.07
N PRO A 54 3.08 7.28 23.46
CA PRO A 54 3.48 7.29 22.05
C PRO A 54 4.57 6.25 21.73
N ILE A 55 4.36 5.48 20.67
CA ILE A 55 5.34 4.54 20.14
C ILE A 55 6.16 5.25 19.06
N ALA A 56 7.48 5.33 19.25
CA ALA A 56 8.41 5.87 18.27
C ALA A 56 9.19 4.74 17.60
N LEU A 57 9.17 4.74 16.26
CA LEU A 57 9.88 3.77 15.43
C LEU A 57 10.93 4.46 14.58
N LYS A 58 12.03 3.78 14.32
CA LYS A 58 13.10 4.22 13.44
C LYS A 58 13.57 3.07 12.57
N ILE A 59 13.75 3.31 11.27
CA ILE A 59 14.43 2.43 10.33
C ILE A 59 15.62 3.18 9.77
N ILE A 60 16.82 2.60 9.92
CA ILE A 60 18.05 3.24 9.48
C ILE A 60 18.17 3.10 7.96
N ASN A 61 18.43 4.22 7.27
CA ASN A 61 18.84 4.20 5.87
C ASN A 61 20.34 3.85 5.77
N LYS A 62 20.64 2.59 5.48
CA LYS A 62 22.03 2.10 5.39
C LYS A 62 22.76 2.68 4.17
N ASP A 63 22.03 3.04 3.10
CA ASP A 63 22.61 3.64 1.90
C ASP A 63 23.18 5.05 2.16
N TRP A 64 22.71 5.73 3.22
CA TRP A 64 23.24 7.02 3.64
C TRP A 64 24.78 7.02 3.82
N ASN A 65 25.34 5.91 4.29
CA ASN A 65 26.80 5.79 4.45
C ASN A 65 27.57 5.90 3.13
N ASN A 66 26.95 5.60 2.00
CA ASN A 66 27.54 5.73 0.66
C ASN A 66 27.47 7.18 0.13
N TRP A 67 26.67 8.05 0.76
CA TRP A 67 26.36 9.40 0.28
C TRP A 67 26.85 10.52 1.18
N LYS A 68 26.96 10.31 2.49
CA LYS A 68 27.19 11.34 3.52
C LYS A 68 28.45 12.21 3.30
N ASP A 69 29.47 11.65 2.65
CA ASP A 69 30.76 12.32 2.43
C ASP A 69 30.98 12.71 0.95
N LYS A 70 29.92 12.66 0.12
CA LYS A 70 29.98 13.02 -1.30
C LYS A 70 29.42 14.42 -1.53
N GLU A 71 30.15 15.24 -2.25
CA GLU A 71 29.58 16.39 -2.93
C GLU A 71 28.71 15.89 -4.10
N VAL A 72 27.46 16.29 -4.12
CA VAL A 72 26.50 15.87 -5.13
C VAL A 72 25.94 17.12 -5.81
N GLU A 73 26.11 17.22 -7.12
CA GLU A 73 25.54 18.31 -7.91
C GLU A 73 24.00 18.39 -7.72
N PRO A 74 23.44 19.62 -7.66
CA PRO A 74 22.01 19.81 -7.57
C PRO A 74 21.25 19.08 -8.69
N PHE A 75 20.14 18.46 -8.35
CA PHE A 75 19.26 17.83 -9.32
C PHE A 75 18.28 18.88 -9.86
N VAL A 76 18.32 19.13 -11.17
CA VAL A 76 17.61 20.28 -11.79
C VAL A 76 16.61 19.86 -12.89
N VAL A 77 16.51 18.58 -13.22
CA VAL A 77 15.61 18.03 -14.25
C VAL A 77 14.52 17.19 -13.58
N PRO A 78 13.29 17.71 -13.40
CA PRO A 78 12.22 16.99 -12.70
C PRO A 78 11.71 15.82 -13.53
N ARG A 79 11.36 14.73 -12.86
CA ARG A 79 10.69 13.58 -13.47
C ARG A 79 9.20 13.85 -13.62
N PRO A 80 8.61 13.70 -14.81
CA PRO A 80 7.17 13.76 -14.99
C PRO A 80 6.43 12.73 -14.13
N GLY A 81 5.32 13.15 -13.51
CA GLY A 81 4.51 12.27 -12.66
C GLY A 81 5.05 11.99 -11.25
N HIS A 82 6.18 12.60 -10.87
CA HIS A 82 6.70 12.61 -9.50
C HIS A 82 6.44 13.96 -8.80
N ALA A 83 6.75 14.05 -7.51
CA ALA A 83 6.62 15.31 -6.75
C ALA A 83 7.70 16.35 -7.10
N ASP A 84 8.65 16.02 -7.94
CA ASP A 84 9.87 16.77 -8.24
C ASP A 84 9.57 18.24 -8.57
N LEU A 85 8.83 18.50 -9.64
CA LEU A 85 8.52 19.86 -10.10
C LEU A 85 7.62 20.60 -9.11
N VAL A 86 6.47 20.00 -8.75
CA VAL A 86 5.47 20.68 -7.91
C VAL A 86 5.94 20.88 -6.48
N GLY A 87 6.75 19.96 -5.94
CA GLY A 87 7.36 20.08 -4.63
C GLY A 87 8.41 21.20 -4.60
N THR A 88 9.26 21.27 -5.63
CA THR A 88 10.25 22.32 -5.81
C THR A 88 9.60 23.70 -5.90
N LEU A 89 8.58 23.86 -6.70
CA LEU A 89 7.81 25.10 -6.83
C LEU A 89 7.11 25.50 -5.52
N LYS A 90 6.49 24.52 -4.83
CA LYS A 90 5.76 24.80 -3.58
C LYS A 90 6.66 25.32 -2.46
N TYR A 91 7.84 24.70 -2.31
CA TYR A 91 8.74 24.98 -1.19
C TYR A 91 9.96 25.83 -1.59
N ASN A 92 10.02 26.25 -2.86
CA ASN A 92 11.10 27.07 -3.42
C ASN A 92 12.49 26.44 -3.20
N HIS A 93 12.62 25.15 -3.54
CA HIS A 93 13.91 24.45 -3.44
C HIS A 93 14.80 24.79 -4.64
N GLU A 94 16.09 24.99 -4.39
CA GLU A 94 17.12 25.12 -5.44
C GLU A 94 17.55 23.74 -5.98
N ASP A 95 17.43 22.68 -5.14
CA ASP A 95 17.73 21.30 -5.49
C ASP A 95 16.46 20.46 -5.39
N ILE A 96 16.03 19.90 -6.52
CA ILE A 96 14.87 18.99 -6.64
C ILE A 96 15.02 17.77 -5.72
N ARG A 97 16.25 17.36 -5.39
CA ARG A 97 16.54 16.19 -4.56
C ARG A 97 15.81 16.24 -3.21
N ILE A 98 15.62 17.42 -2.64
CA ILE A 98 14.89 17.61 -1.37
C ILE A 98 13.44 17.12 -1.51
N ALA A 99 12.76 17.49 -2.59
CA ALA A 99 11.40 17.03 -2.88
C ALA A 99 11.38 15.55 -3.27
N LEU A 100 12.35 15.11 -4.07
CA LEU A 100 12.51 13.74 -4.53
C LEU A 100 12.66 12.77 -3.37
N GLU A 101 13.59 13.00 -2.46
CA GLU A 101 13.88 12.12 -1.32
C GLU A 101 12.70 12.06 -0.34
N ARG A 102 12.05 13.20 -0.08
CA ARG A 102 10.91 13.23 0.83
C ARG A 102 9.67 12.53 0.27
N ALA A 103 9.46 12.58 -1.04
CA ALA A 103 8.35 11.91 -1.73
C ALA A 103 8.69 10.48 -2.19
N SER A 104 9.87 9.99 -1.86
CA SER A 104 10.36 8.66 -2.24
C SER A 104 9.50 7.56 -1.64
N ALA A 105 9.32 6.47 -2.41
CA ALA A 105 8.71 5.23 -1.94
C ALA A 105 9.46 4.58 -0.75
N ARG A 106 10.63 5.09 -0.37
CA ARG A 106 11.34 4.67 0.86
C ARG A 106 10.53 4.96 2.13
N GLU A 107 9.64 5.96 2.11
CA GLU A 107 8.73 6.25 3.21
C GLU A 107 7.83 5.03 3.55
N THR A 108 7.48 4.21 2.58
CA THR A 108 6.63 3.04 2.80
C THR A 108 7.26 2.01 3.75
N ALA A 109 8.57 2.01 3.94
CA ALA A 109 9.20 1.15 4.95
C ALA A 109 8.72 1.46 6.37
N ILE A 110 8.62 2.74 6.75
CA ILE A 110 8.11 3.11 8.07
C ILE A 110 6.59 2.93 8.17
N ARG A 111 5.85 3.13 7.07
CA ARG A 111 4.41 2.82 7.03
C ARG A 111 4.16 1.34 7.25
N CYS A 112 4.93 0.45 6.61
CA CYS A 112 4.88 -0.99 6.81
C CYS A 112 5.16 -1.37 8.27
N ALA A 113 6.14 -0.75 8.93
CA ALA A 113 6.41 -0.99 10.34
C ALA A 113 5.26 -0.53 11.26
N VAL A 114 4.63 0.61 10.95
CA VAL A 114 3.44 1.11 11.66
C VAL A 114 2.27 0.15 11.47
N GLY A 115 2.04 -0.27 10.22
CA GLY A 115 0.99 -1.21 9.88
C GLY A 115 1.16 -2.57 10.55
N ALA A 116 2.38 -3.08 10.64
CA ALA A 116 2.67 -4.33 11.35
C ALA A 116 2.29 -4.27 12.85
N ILE A 117 2.40 -3.10 13.49
CA ILE A 117 1.90 -2.90 14.86
C ILE A 117 0.37 -2.96 14.88
N ALA A 118 -0.28 -2.24 13.98
CA ALA A 118 -1.75 -2.26 13.87
C ALA A 118 -2.25 -3.69 13.61
N HIS A 119 -1.58 -4.43 12.74
CA HIS A 119 -1.90 -5.81 12.41
C HIS A 119 -1.80 -6.73 13.65
N GLN A 120 -0.71 -6.64 14.45
CA GLN A 120 -0.57 -7.40 15.70
C GLN A 120 -1.72 -7.13 16.67
N ILE A 121 -2.20 -5.88 16.74
CA ILE A 121 -3.34 -5.51 17.61
C ILE A 121 -4.64 -6.12 17.08
N LEU A 122 -4.87 -6.05 15.78
CA LEU A 122 -6.08 -6.59 15.15
C LEU A 122 -6.15 -8.12 15.25
N GLU A 123 -5.02 -8.82 15.09
CA GLU A 123 -4.96 -10.27 15.30
C GLU A 123 -5.34 -10.65 16.75
N GLN A 124 -4.92 -9.87 17.75
CA GLN A 124 -5.34 -10.08 19.14
C GLN A 124 -6.85 -9.85 19.38
N LEU A 125 -7.51 -9.15 18.46
CA LEU A 125 -8.97 -8.95 18.44
C LEU A 125 -9.68 -9.94 17.50
N ASN A 126 -8.97 -10.97 17.00
CA ASN A 126 -9.45 -11.95 16.02
C ASN A 126 -9.87 -11.34 14.68
N ILE A 127 -9.39 -10.14 14.33
CA ILE A 127 -9.60 -9.53 13.03
C ILE A 127 -8.42 -9.94 12.14
N SER A 128 -8.71 -10.53 10.99
CA SER A 128 -7.68 -10.90 9.99
C SER A 128 -7.68 -9.88 8.85
N ILE A 129 -6.49 -9.44 8.45
CA ILE A 129 -6.29 -8.61 7.27
C ILE A 129 -5.27 -9.30 6.37
N ILE A 130 -5.59 -9.36 5.08
CA ILE A 130 -4.69 -9.88 4.06
C ILE A 130 -4.67 -8.93 2.87
N GLY A 131 -3.48 -8.69 2.32
CA GLY A 131 -3.29 -7.90 1.10
C GLY A 131 -2.57 -8.72 0.04
N PHE A 132 -3.05 -8.63 -1.20
CA PHE A 132 -2.47 -9.30 -2.35
C PHE A 132 -2.54 -8.43 -3.61
N VAL A 133 -1.69 -8.73 -4.57
CA VAL A 133 -1.72 -8.07 -5.88
C VAL A 133 -2.87 -8.63 -6.69
N SER A 134 -3.78 -7.77 -7.12
CA SER A 134 -4.94 -8.11 -7.95
C SER A 134 -4.73 -7.79 -9.42
N SER A 135 -3.80 -6.90 -9.81
CA SER A 135 -3.38 -6.77 -11.19
C SER A 135 -1.95 -6.24 -11.36
N ILE A 136 -1.30 -6.60 -12.45
CA ILE A 136 -0.05 -5.98 -12.93
C ILE A 136 -0.16 -5.77 -14.44
N GLY A 137 -0.02 -4.53 -14.91
CA GLY A 137 -0.21 -4.18 -16.31
C GLY A 137 -1.61 -4.57 -16.80
N LYS A 138 -1.68 -5.52 -17.72
CA LYS A 138 -2.94 -6.02 -18.30
C LYS A 138 -3.43 -7.33 -17.68
N GLN A 139 -2.63 -7.91 -16.80
CA GLN A 139 -2.98 -9.19 -16.17
C GLN A 139 -3.75 -8.92 -14.88
N GLU A 140 -4.94 -9.50 -14.77
CA GLU A 140 -5.89 -9.24 -13.70
C GLU A 140 -6.37 -10.56 -13.08
N LEU A 141 -6.51 -10.55 -11.76
CA LEU A 141 -7.03 -11.65 -10.95
C LEU A 141 -8.54 -11.47 -10.76
N ASP A 142 -9.29 -12.55 -10.87
CA ASP A 142 -10.69 -12.57 -10.40
C ASP A 142 -10.72 -12.61 -8.87
N VAL A 143 -10.79 -11.42 -8.28
CA VAL A 143 -10.74 -11.20 -6.82
C VAL A 143 -11.88 -11.91 -6.09
N SER A 144 -13.05 -12.06 -6.73
CA SER A 144 -14.25 -12.63 -6.10
C SER A 144 -14.03 -14.04 -5.54
N LYS A 145 -13.11 -14.81 -6.11
CA LYS A 145 -12.75 -16.18 -5.68
C LYS A 145 -11.96 -16.22 -4.38
N PHE A 146 -11.40 -15.09 -3.96
CA PHE A 146 -10.42 -15.01 -2.86
C PHE A 146 -10.91 -14.18 -1.66
N ILE A 147 -12.11 -13.61 -1.73
CA ILE A 147 -12.64 -12.74 -0.65
C ILE A 147 -12.94 -13.53 0.63
N THR A 148 -13.43 -14.76 0.49
CA THR A 148 -13.86 -15.61 1.61
C THR A 148 -12.85 -16.68 1.98
N ASP A 149 -11.77 -16.81 1.24
CA ASP A 149 -10.73 -17.81 1.50
C ASP A 149 -9.83 -17.35 2.65
N THR A 150 -9.80 -18.11 3.74
CA THR A 150 -9.01 -17.81 4.94
C THR A 150 -7.58 -18.33 4.87
N ASP A 151 -7.26 -19.21 3.91
CA ASP A 151 -5.96 -19.91 3.84
C ASP A 151 -5.01 -19.31 2.79
N LEU A 152 -5.27 -18.08 2.34
CA LEU A 152 -4.50 -17.41 1.30
C LEU A 152 -3.07 -17.01 1.71
N LYS A 153 -2.76 -16.98 3.00
CA LYS A 153 -1.45 -16.47 3.47
C LYS A 153 -0.28 -17.18 2.81
N ASP A 154 -0.32 -18.50 2.73
CA ASP A 154 0.81 -19.27 2.19
C ASP A 154 0.94 -19.10 0.67
N SER A 155 -0.15 -19.10 -0.08
CA SER A 155 -0.11 -18.87 -1.53
C SER A 155 0.42 -17.48 -1.88
N ILE A 156 -0.04 -16.43 -1.17
CA ILE A 156 0.44 -15.06 -1.35
C ILE A 156 1.92 -14.92 -0.97
N TYR A 157 2.35 -15.51 0.16
CA TYR A 157 3.71 -15.35 0.68
C TYR A 157 4.74 -16.14 -0.13
N ASN A 158 4.33 -17.21 -0.79
CA ASN A 158 5.19 -18.00 -1.68
C ASN A 158 5.21 -17.46 -3.11
N SER A 159 4.26 -16.62 -3.48
CA SER A 159 4.21 -15.98 -4.80
C SER A 159 5.28 -14.88 -4.92
N GLU A 160 6.04 -14.87 -6.01
CA GLU A 160 7.01 -13.82 -6.33
C GLU A 160 6.36 -12.45 -6.59
N VAL A 161 5.07 -12.44 -6.90
CA VAL A 161 4.29 -11.24 -7.19
C VAL A 161 3.17 -11.03 -6.17
N SER A 162 3.16 -11.77 -5.05
CA SER A 162 2.12 -11.69 -4.02
C SER A 162 0.69 -11.86 -4.53
N CYS A 163 0.49 -12.61 -5.61
CA CYS A 163 -0.82 -12.97 -6.15
C CYS A 163 -1.19 -14.38 -5.67
N PRO A 164 -2.41 -14.63 -5.18
CA PRO A 164 -2.80 -15.93 -4.62
C PRO A 164 -2.97 -17.04 -5.67
N ASP A 165 -3.22 -16.66 -6.94
CA ASP A 165 -3.43 -17.61 -8.04
C ASP A 165 -2.12 -17.85 -8.81
N GLU A 166 -1.74 -19.11 -8.97
CA GLU A 166 -0.47 -19.49 -9.59
C GLU A 166 -0.45 -19.18 -11.11
N GLU A 167 -1.55 -19.36 -11.81
CA GLU A 167 -1.64 -19.11 -13.24
C GLU A 167 -1.54 -17.59 -13.52
N THR A 168 -2.34 -16.80 -12.82
CA THR A 168 -2.28 -15.33 -12.89
C THR A 168 -0.92 -14.80 -12.46
N SER A 169 -0.30 -15.38 -11.43
CA SER A 169 1.07 -15.03 -11.02
C SER A 169 2.08 -15.19 -12.14
N LYS A 170 2.03 -16.29 -12.90
CA LYS A 170 2.92 -16.52 -14.06
C LYS A 170 2.73 -15.46 -15.15
N LEU A 171 1.48 -15.11 -15.45
CA LEU A 171 1.16 -14.07 -16.43
C LEU A 171 1.68 -12.69 -15.99
N MET A 172 1.51 -12.34 -14.70
CA MET A 172 2.04 -11.10 -14.13
C MET A 172 3.57 -11.04 -14.18
N ILE A 173 4.25 -12.15 -13.91
CA ILE A 173 5.71 -12.27 -14.00
C ILE A 173 6.18 -12.03 -15.43
N ASP A 174 5.51 -12.58 -16.42
CA ASP A 174 5.88 -12.39 -17.83
C ASP A 174 5.63 -10.96 -18.31
N GLU A 175 4.58 -10.30 -17.81
CA GLU A 175 4.31 -8.88 -18.06
C GLU A 175 5.46 -7.99 -17.48
N ILE A 176 5.92 -8.27 -16.26
CA ILE A 176 7.07 -7.58 -15.65
C ILE A 176 8.35 -7.78 -16.47
N LYS A 177 8.63 -9.02 -16.93
CA LYS A 177 9.80 -9.30 -17.78
C LYS A 177 9.71 -8.56 -19.12
N SER A 178 8.51 -8.47 -19.69
CA SER A 178 8.27 -7.71 -20.93
C SER A 178 8.55 -6.22 -20.74
N ALA A 179 8.03 -5.62 -19.66
CA ALA A 179 8.28 -4.21 -19.36
C ALA A 179 9.76 -3.92 -19.12
N ARG A 180 10.48 -4.80 -18.40
CA ARG A 180 11.94 -4.68 -18.23
C ARG A 180 12.70 -4.66 -19.55
N LYS A 181 12.34 -5.53 -20.50
CA LYS A 181 12.95 -5.54 -21.85
C LYS A 181 12.70 -4.23 -22.59
N LYS A 182 11.53 -3.62 -22.39
CA LYS A 182 11.16 -2.31 -22.96
C LYS A 182 11.77 -1.13 -22.19
N LYS A 183 12.46 -1.36 -21.07
CA LYS A 183 13.01 -0.32 -20.19
C LYS A 183 11.93 0.62 -19.66
N ASP A 184 10.74 0.08 -19.36
CA ASP A 184 9.56 0.81 -18.92
C ASP A 184 9.03 0.25 -17.60
N THR A 185 8.00 0.91 -17.04
CA THR A 185 7.38 0.57 -15.75
C THR A 185 5.92 0.21 -15.91
N LEU A 186 5.36 -0.52 -14.93
CA LEU A 186 3.98 -0.98 -14.91
C LEU A 186 3.25 -0.44 -13.68
N GLY A 187 1.99 -0.12 -13.88
CA GLY A 187 1.01 0.02 -12.83
C GLY A 187 0.34 -1.31 -12.51
N GLY A 188 -0.68 -1.24 -11.67
CA GLY A 188 -1.51 -2.39 -11.30
C GLY A 188 -2.42 -2.06 -10.14
N SER A 189 -2.99 -3.07 -9.53
CA SER A 189 -3.85 -2.94 -8.36
C SER A 189 -3.46 -3.93 -7.27
N LEU A 190 -3.85 -3.59 -6.06
CA LEU A 190 -3.76 -4.45 -4.91
C LEU A 190 -5.07 -4.41 -4.15
N THR A 191 -5.49 -5.57 -3.66
CA THR A 191 -6.72 -5.73 -2.90
C THR A 191 -6.39 -6.12 -1.47
N CYS A 192 -7.05 -5.46 -0.52
CA CYS A 192 -7.03 -5.79 0.89
C CYS A 192 -8.38 -6.35 1.30
N VAL A 193 -8.36 -7.47 1.98
CA VAL A 193 -9.53 -8.09 2.57
C VAL A 193 -9.37 -8.14 4.09
N ALA A 194 -10.37 -7.61 4.84
CA ALA A 194 -10.43 -7.75 6.28
C ALA A 194 -11.64 -8.60 6.66
N THR A 195 -11.41 -9.66 7.41
CA THR A 195 -12.45 -10.58 7.89
C THR A 195 -12.60 -10.53 9.40
N ASN A 196 -13.75 -11.02 9.90
CA ASN A 196 -14.11 -11.02 11.32
C ASN A 196 -14.19 -9.59 11.92
N PHE A 197 -14.43 -8.60 11.09
CA PHE A 197 -14.61 -7.24 11.56
C PHE A 197 -16.03 -7.10 12.13
N PRO A 198 -16.19 -6.59 13.38
CA PRO A 198 -17.52 -6.47 13.97
C PRO A 198 -18.40 -5.50 13.17
N PRO A 199 -19.71 -5.74 13.07
CA PRO A 199 -20.63 -4.80 12.44
C PRO A 199 -20.73 -3.48 13.24
N ALA A 200 -21.19 -2.41 12.58
CA ALA A 200 -21.44 -1.08 13.14
C ALA A 200 -20.20 -0.30 13.60
N CYS A 201 -18.99 -0.66 13.13
CA CYS A 201 -17.82 0.21 13.28
C CYS A 201 -17.87 1.34 12.24
N GLY A 202 -17.48 2.55 12.65
CA GLY A 202 -17.67 3.77 11.88
C GLY A 202 -18.93 4.51 12.29
N SER A 203 -19.38 5.48 11.50
CA SER A 203 -20.59 6.26 11.80
C SER A 203 -21.18 6.88 10.52
N TYR A 204 -22.51 6.91 10.44
CA TYR A 204 -23.22 7.65 9.39
C TYR A 204 -23.49 9.11 9.77
N VAL A 205 -23.24 9.51 11.01
CA VAL A 205 -23.65 10.80 11.56
C VAL A 205 -22.89 11.99 10.93
N HIS A 206 -21.58 11.84 10.79
CA HIS A 206 -20.71 12.85 10.20
C HIS A 206 -19.77 12.24 9.16
N PHE A 207 -19.46 13.02 8.11
CA PHE A 207 -18.66 12.57 6.96
C PHE A 207 -17.24 12.12 7.35
N ASP A 208 -16.64 12.74 8.36
CA ASP A 208 -15.28 12.47 8.86
C ASP A 208 -15.20 11.25 9.79
N ARG A 209 -16.35 10.65 10.13
CA ARG A 209 -16.46 9.44 10.95
C ARG A 209 -16.88 8.20 10.17
N LYS A 210 -17.13 8.36 8.88
CA LYS A 210 -17.39 7.24 7.97
C LYS A 210 -16.12 6.40 7.80
N LEU A 211 -16.17 5.12 8.14
CA LEU A 211 -14.98 4.27 8.12
C LEU A 211 -14.49 3.98 6.70
N ASP A 212 -15.41 3.85 5.73
CA ASP A 212 -15.08 3.76 4.30
C ASP A 212 -14.28 4.97 3.80
N ALA A 213 -14.67 6.19 4.22
CA ALA A 213 -13.97 7.42 3.88
C ALA A 213 -12.58 7.49 4.53
N ILE A 214 -12.45 7.09 5.79
CA ILE A 214 -11.16 7.06 6.52
C ILE A 214 -10.20 6.07 5.86
N ILE A 215 -10.67 4.86 5.53
CA ILE A 215 -9.86 3.84 4.84
C ILE A 215 -9.46 4.35 3.45
N SER A 216 -10.39 4.89 2.66
CA SER A 216 -10.10 5.43 1.33
C SER A 216 -9.07 6.56 1.37
N SER A 217 -9.16 7.46 2.34
CA SER A 217 -8.18 8.53 2.55
C SER A 217 -6.79 7.97 2.89
N SER A 218 -6.72 6.97 3.76
CA SER A 218 -5.46 6.33 4.13
C SER A 218 -4.82 5.62 2.93
N MET A 219 -5.60 4.83 2.18
CA MET A 219 -5.13 4.14 0.97
C MET A 219 -4.70 5.13 -0.12
N MET A 220 -5.45 6.22 -0.34
CA MET A 220 -5.10 7.26 -1.32
C MET A 220 -3.81 8.00 -0.92
N SER A 221 -3.43 8.01 0.36
CA SER A 221 -2.20 8.66 0.84
C SER A 221 -0.93 7.90 0.48
N VAL A 222 -1.04 6.63 0.04
CA VAL A 222 0.10 5.82 -0.40
C VAL A 222 0.61 6.32 -1.75
N GLN A 223 1.92 6.37 -1.90
CA GLN A 223 2.55 6.84 -3.14
C GLN A 223 2.07 6.01 -4.34
N SER A 224 1.91 6.65 -5.47
CA SER A 224 1.43 6.07 -6.74
C SER A 224 -0.04 5.68 -6.80
N VAL A 225 -0.77 5.59 -5.70
CA VAL A 225 -2.21 5.34 -5.71
C VAL A 225 -2.96 6.48 -6.41
N LYS A 226 -3.88 6.13 -7.31
CA LYS A 226 -4.68 7.06 -8.13
C LYS A 226 -6.18 6.83 -8.04
N ALA A 227 -6.59 5.65 -7.58
CA ALA A 227 -7.98 5.36 -7.26
C ALA A 227 -8.04 4.36 -6.10
N VAL A 228 -9.13 4.42 -5.36
CA VAL A 228 -9.51 3.46 -4.32
C VAL A 228 -10.93 3.05 -4.58
N GLU A 229 -11.19 1.76 -4.54
CA GLU A 229 -12.49 1.13 -4.77
C GLU A 229 -12.88 0.31 -3.54
N ILE A 230 -14.14 0.35 -3.16
CA ILE A 230 -14.73 -0.43 -2.07
C ILE A 230 -15.75 -1.38 -2.67
N GLY A 231 -15.56 -2.69 -2.42
CA GLY A 231 -16.36 -3.73 -3.06
C GLY A 231 -16.28 -3.63 -4.58
N ASP A 232 -17.42 -3.77 -5.25
CA ASP A 232 -17.57 -3.66 -6.72
C ASP A 232 -17.86 -2.23 -7.17
N GLY A 233 -17.31 -1.21 -6.49
CA GLY A 233 -17.72 0.20 -6.65
C GLY A 233 -17.76 0.68 -8.09
N PHE A 234 -16.73 0.40 -8.90
CA PHE A 234 -16.67 0.81 -10.30
C PHE A 234 -17.71 0.06 -11.16
N ASP A 235 -17.85 -1.26 -10.96
CA ASP A 235 -18.82 -2.06 -11.71
C ASP A 235 -20.25 -1.83 -11.23
N SER A 236 -20.45 -1.58 -9.95
CA SER A 236 -21.74 -1.19 -9.38
C SER A 236 -22.31 0.07 -10.02
N SER A 237 -21.44 1.01 -10.42
CA SER A 237 -21.88 2.25 -11.09
C SER A 237 -22.54 2.05 -12.46
N LYS A 238 -22.40 0.85 -13.05
CA LYS A 238 -22.92 0.49 -14.38
C LYS A 238 -24.18 -0.37 -14.31
N LYS A 239 -24.60 -0.80 -13.12
CA LYS A 239 -25.69 -1.75 -12.88
C LYS A 239 -26.92 -1.06 -12.30
N PHE A 240 -28.08 -1.73 -12.37
CA PHE A 240 -29.28 -1.26 -11.68
C PHE A 240 -29.16 -1.49 -10.16
N GLY A 241 -29.83 -0.66 -9.36
CA GLY A 241 -29.78 -0.75 -7.91
C GLY A 241 -30.17 -2.13 -7.35
N THR A 242 -31.13 -2.82 -7.98
CA THR A 242 -31.55 -4.16 -7.58
C THR A 242 -30.50 -5.26 -7.85
N GLU A 243 -29.52 -4.97 -8.69
CA GLU A 243 -28.40 -5.90 -9.01
C GLU A 243 -27.19 -5.66 -8.11
N VAL A 244 -27.13 -4.47 -7.46
CA VAL A 244 -25.98 -4.06 -6.64
C VAL A 244 -26.22 -4.23 -5.15
N GLN A 245 -27.43 -3.83 -4.67
CA GLN A 245 -27.69 -3.81 -3.22
C GLN A 245 -27.62 -5.22 -2.63
N ASP A 246 -26.84 -5.37 -1.57
CA ASP A 246 -26.69 -6.64 -0.85
C ASP A 246 -27.98 -6.96 -0.11
N GLN A 247 -28.77 -7.90 -0.66
CA GLN A 247 -30.09 -8.24 -0.14
C GLN A 247 -29.98 -8.85 1.27
N ILE A 248 -30.82 -8.36 2.17
CA ILE A 248 -30.87 -8.80 3.57
C ILE A 248 -31.92 -9.91 3.70
N VAL A 249 -31.50 -11.02 4.29
CA VAL A 249 -32.35 -12.19 4.50
C VAL A 249 -32.30 -12.64 5.97
N LEU A 250 -33.31 -13.37 6.37
CA LEU A 250 -33.36 -14.03 7.67
C LEU A 250 -33.08 -15.52 7.51
N ASN A 251 -31.94 -15.96 7.99
CA ASN A 251 -31.52 -17.37 8.02
C ASN A 251 -31.41 -17.85 9.46
N GLU A 252 -32.21 -18.84 9.89
CA GLU A 252 -32.21 -19.39 11.25
C GLU A 252 -32.23 -18.32 12.37
N LYS A 253 -33.01 -17.24 12.22
CA LYS A 253 -33.09 -16.07 13.10
C LYS A 253 -31.85 -15.15 13.08
N LYS A 254 -30.89 -15.38 12.20
CA LYS A 254 -29.77 -14.47 11.96
C LYS A 254 -30.05 -13.62 10.73
N VAL A 255 -29.72 -12.36 10.81
CA VAL A 255 -29.76 -11.43 9.67
C VAL A 255 -28.46 -11.61 8.89
N GLU A 256 -28.58 -11.98 7.60
CA GLU A 256 -27.45 -12.24 6.73
C GLU A 256 -27.63 -11.48 5.41
N ARG A 257 -26.54 -11.29 4.66
CA ARG A 257 -26.55 -10.74 3.31
C ARG A 257 -26.30 -11.85 2.29
N ILE A 258 -26.97 -11.78 1.13
CA ILE A 258 -26.80 -12.77 0.06
C ILE A 258 -25.49 -12.52 -0.70
N THR A 259 -25.10 -11.25 -0.84
CA THR A 259 -23.92 -10.78 -1.58
C THR A 259 -23.12 -9.82 -0.73
N ASN A 260 -21.95 -9.43 -1.22
CA ASN A 260 -21.08 -8.42 -0.61
C ASN A 260 -20.54 -7.44 -1.67
N ASN A 261 -21.40 -7.00 -2.59
CA ASN A 261 -21.05 -6.07 -3.65
C ASN A 261 -20.57 -4.71 -3.10
N LEU A 262 -21.12 -4.32 -1.94
CA LEU A 262 -20.77 -3.06 -1.26
C LEU A 262 -19.48 -3.16 -0.43
N GLY A 263 -18.79 -4.32 -0.46
CA GLY A 263 -17.48 -4.50 0.13
C GLY A 263 -17.43 -4.34 1.64
N GLY A 264 -18.48 -4.77 2.35
CA GLY A 264 -18.55 -4.77 3.81
C GLY A 264 -18.98 -3.45 4.44
N PHE A 265 -19.49 -2.48 3.66
CA PHE A 265 -19.92 -1.17 4.16
C PHE A 265 -21.33 -0.78 3.75
N GLU A 266 -22.06 -0.20 4.68
CA GLU A 266 -23.32 0.49 4.46
C GLU A 266 -23.34 1.80 5.26
N GLY A 267 -23.61 2.93 4.59
CA GLY A 267 -23.66 4.23 5.24
C GLY A 267 -22.38 4.68 5.94
N GLY A 268 -21.24 4.12 5.59
CA GLY A 268 -19.94 4.41 6.23
C GLY A 268 -19.66 3.59 7.49
N MET A 269 -20.46 2.54 7.71
CA MET A 269 -20.29 1.59 8.81
C MET A 269 -20.09 0.18 8.29
N THR A 270 -19.38 -0.64 9.06
CA THR A 270 -19.17 -2.06 8.74
C THR A 270 -20.46 -2.86 8.87
N THR A 271 -20.63 -3.84 8.00
CA THR A 271 -21.81 -4.73 7.97
C THR A 271 -21.58 -6.04 8.71
N GLY A 272 -20.34 -6.40 9.01
CA GLY A 272 -19.92 -7.72 9.50
C GLY A 272 -19.47 -8.65 8.37
N GLU A 273 -19.79 -8.34 7.12
CA GLU A 273 -19.24 -9.03 5.94
C GLU A 273 -17.75 -8.66 5.72
N PRO A 274 -17.00 -9.42 4.92
CA PRO A 274 -15.62 -9.08 4.60
C PRO A 274 -15.51 -7.66 4.05
N ILE A 275 -14.58 -6.86 4.60
CA ILE A 275 -14.23 -5.56 4.03
C ILE A 275 -13.30 -5.79 2.85
N VAL A 276 -13.68 -5.29 1.68
CA VAL A 276 -12.91 -5.43 0.44
C VAL A 276 -12.56 -4.05 -0.09
N VAL A 277 -11.27 -3.75 -0.18
CA VAL A 277 -10.77 -2.46 -0.69
C VAL A 277 -9.67 -2.70 -1.70
N THR A 278 -9.83 -2.14 -2.90
CA THR A 278 -8.84 -2.22 -3.98
C THR A 278 -8.24 -0.86 -4.25
N SER A 279 -6.91 -0.81 -4.33
CA SER A 279 -6.16 0.40 -4.69
C SER A 279 -5.49 0.23 -6.05
N TYR A 280 -5.61 1.25 -6.90
CA TYR A 280 -5.05 1.27 -8.25
C TYR A 280 -3.84 2.20 -8.28
N LEU A 281 -2.71 1.67 -8.74
CA LEU A 281 -1.43 2.35 -8.76
C LEU A 281 -1.02 2.68 -10.19
N LYS A 282 -0.63 3.93 -10.42
CA LYS A 282 0.01 4.30 -11.68
C LYS A 282 1.41 3.68 -11.81
N PRO A 283 1.95 3.53 -13.02
CA PRO A 283 3.36 3.16 -13.22
C PRO A 283 4.31 4.08 -12.45
N ILE A 284 5.45 3.54 -12.06
CA ILE A 284 6.52 4.31 -11.42
C ILE A 284 7.02 5.38 -12.37
N SER A 285 7.20 6.60 -11.86
CA SER A 285 7.57 7.77 -12.67
C SER A 285 9.01 7.72 -13.19
N THR A 286 9.86 6.89 -12.60
CA THR A 286 11.25 6.74 -13.02
C THR A 286 11.35 5.62 -14.04
N THR A 287 11.35 5.97 -15.31
CA THR A 287 11.53 5.05 -16.44
C THR A 287 13.00 4.98 -16.85
N LEU A 288 13.44 3.82 -17.32
CA LEU A 288 14.80 3.68 -17.90
C LEU A 288 14.87 4.23 -19.34
N THR A 289 13.72 4.37 -20.00
CA THR A 289 13.59 5.09 -21.27
C THR A 289 13.42 6.57 -20.94
N PRO A 290 14.31 7.46 -21.42
CA PRO A 290 14.18 8.89 -21.20
C PRO A 290 12.84 9.42 -21.73
N ILE A 291 12.25 10.35 -21.00
CA ILE A 291 11.03 11.07 -21.40
C ILE A 291 11.26 12.57 -21.31
N LYS A 292 10.49 13.35 -22.07
CA LYS A 292 10.62 14.81 -22.10
C LYS A 292 10.45 15.45 -20.72
N SER A 293 11.34 16.39 -20.44
CA SER A 293 11.35 17.21 -19.24
C SER A 293 11.99 18.57 -19.54
N VAL A 294 12.34 19.33 -18.50
CA VAL A 294 13.00 20.63 -18.61
C VAL A 294 14.14 20.74 -17.60
N ASN A 295 15.22 21.38 -17.99
CA ASN A 295 16.21 21.86 -17.03
C ASN A 295 15.72 23.18 -16.43
N LEU A 296 15.42 23.19 -15.13
CA LEU A 296 14.82 24.35 -14.46
C LEU A 296 15.79 25.54 -14.31
N VAL A 297 17.09 25.29 -14.32
CA VAL A 297 18.12 26.34 -14.22
C VAL A 297 18.38 26.97 -15.57
N GLU A 298 18.61 26.16 -16.59
CA GLU A 298 18.92 26.63 -17.95
C GLU A 298 17.67 27.03 -18.74
N GLN A 299 16.47 26.65 -18.26
CA GLN A 299 15.17 26.90 -18.89
C GLN A 299 15.08 26.35 -20.32
N VAL A 300 15.60 25.16 -20.54
CA VAL A 300 15.57 24.45 -21.83
C VAL A 300 14.86 23.10 -21.73
N GLU A 301 14.22 22.68 -22.82
CA GLU A 301 13.69 21.33 -22.95
C GLU A 301 14.83 20.31 -22.95
N THR A 302 14.65 19.23 -22.23
CA THR A 302 15.61 18.12 -22.16
C THR A 302 14.88 16.82 -21.93
N GLU A 303 15.61 15.74 -21.72
CA GLU A 303 15.08 14.44 -21.32
C GLU A 303 15.44 14.13 -19.86
N THR A 304 14.65 13.24 -19.23
CA THR A 304 14.95 12.80 -17.88
C THR A 304 16.27 12.04 -17.80
N ASN A 305 16.99 12.24 -16.71
CA ASN A 305 18.19 11.49 -16.43
C ASN A 305 17.87 10.03 -16.06
N TYR A 306 18.83 9.14 -16.33
CA TYR A 306 18.78 7.77 -15.88
C TYR A 306 18.84 7.72 -14.35
N GLU A 307 17.81 7.12 -13.75
CA GLU A 307 17.77 6.83 -12.33
C GLU A 307 17.46 5.33 -12.12
N ARG A 308 18.01 4.76 -11.06
CA ARG A 308 17.73 3.39 -10.70
C ARG A 308 16.30 3.28 -10.17
N SER A 309 15.47 2.40 -10.75
CA SER A 309 14.06 2.22 -10.37
C SER A 309 13.62 0.77 -10.37
N ASP A 310 12.53 0.51 -9.66
CA ASP A 310 11.77 -0.74 -9.75
C ASP A 310 10.89 -0.73 -11.01
N THR A 311 10.50 -1.92 -11.48
CA THR A 311 9.63 -2.04 -12.66
C THR A 311 8.15 -1.88 -12.30
N CYS A 312 7.74 -2.32 -11.11
CA CYS A 312 6.36 -2.23 -10.64
C CYS A 312 6.30 -1.91 -9.14
N ALA A 313 5.46 -0.94 -8.77
CA ALA A 313 5.27 -0.51 -7.38
C ALA A 313 4.30 -1.41 -6.59
N CYS A 314 3.42 -2.15 -7.26
CA CYS A 314 2.36 -2.93 -6.60
C CYS A 314 2.92 -3.91 -5.56
N LEU A 315 4.09 -4.46 -5.81
CA LEU A 315 4.75 -5.40 -4.92
C LEU A 315 5.31 -4.75 -3.64
N LEU A 316 5.72 -3.48 -3.72
CA LEU A 316 6.21 -2.74 -2.56
C LEU A 316 5.09 -2.41 -1.56
N TYR A 317 3.87 -2.25 -2.06
CA TYR A 317 2.74 -1.74 -1.28
C TYR A 317 1.77 -2.82 -0.79
N THR A 318 1.97 -4.09 -1.18
CA THR A 318 1.11 -5.20 -0.72
C THR A 318 1.12 -5.37 0.81
N SER A 319 2.25 -5.10 1.46
CA SER A 319 2.35 -5.10 2.91
C SER A 319 1.82 -3.80 3.53
N ASP A 320 1.96 -2.66 2.84
CA ASP A 320 1.54 -1.35 3.34
C ASP A 320 0.02 -1.20 3.30
N ALA A 321 -0.62 -1.64 2.23
CA ALA A 321 -2.06 -1.49 2.02
C ALA A 321 -2.92 -2.31 3.00
N ALA A 322 -2.43 -3.48 3.43
CA ALA A 322 -3.11 -4.28 4.45
C ALA A 322 -3.06 -3.62 5.84
N ASP A 323 -2.17 -2.65 6.04
CA ASP A 323 -1.76 -2.18 7.35
C ASP A 323 -2.24 -0.76 7.70
N GLU A 324 -2.77 0.03 6.74
CA GLU A 324 -3.19 1.40 7.00
C GLU A 324 -4.58 1.49 7.62
N LYS A 325 -4.68 1.29 8.93
CA LYS A 325 -5.83 1.75 9.72
C LYS A 325 -5.39 2.86 10.68
N ARG A 326 -5.83 4.08 10.40
CA ARG A 326 -5.86 5.14 11.40
C ARG A 326 -7.01 4.85 12.36
N TRP A 327 -6.66 4.60 13.59
CA TRP A 327 -7.59 4.67 14.69
C TRP A 327 -7.74 6.14 15.08
N GLY A 328 -8.91 6.71 14.87
CA GLY A 328 -9.34 7.97 15.47
C GLY A 328 -10.14 7.68 16.73
#